data_18e1103c367e416353b656397c187cdc
#
_entry.id   18e1103c367e416353b656397c187cdc
#
_cell.length_a   1.000
_cell.length_b   1.000
_cell.length_c   1.000
_cell.angle_alpha   90.00
_cell.angle_beta   90.00
_cell.angle_gamma   90.00
#
_symmetry.space_group_name_H-M   'P 1'
#
loop_
_entity.id
_entity.type
_entity.pdbx_description
1 polymer ?
#
loop_
_entity_poly.entity_id
_entity_poly.type
_entity_poly.pdbx_seq_one_letter_code
_entity_poly.pdbx_strand_id
1 'polypeptide(L)'
;VQSKAIIIALSKKTSTITFRIDEKYERGLRKEAEEKRISLNTLANQIFGDHVELDQYMKKFGMVEMSKGSFRELLNSLDEKNIINFAKSIGSKEPKDFILFKWKELSPQSISDFIKMYFEHCGYGMCDMETDDSVSTVSVHHEFGNKGSIFLKAFLEAIIQSTLEKEGDVKMTENSVTLKF
;
A
#
# COMPACT_ATOMS: atom_id res chain seq x y z
N VAL A 1 -10.59 23.73 -34.53
CA VAL A 1 -9.84 24.46 -33.50
C VAL A 1 -9.43 23.40 -32.46
N GLN A 2 -8.15 22.95 -32.49
CA GLN A 2 -7.61 21.99 -31.55
C GLN A 2 -7.19 22.73 -30.28
N SER A 3 -7.87 22.44 -29.16
CA SER A 3 -7.42 22.85 -27.83
C SER A 3 -6.22 22.00 -27.40
N LYS A 4 -5.03 22.62 -27.40
CA LYS A 4 -3.84 22.06 -26.75
C LYS A 4 -4.04 22.16 -25.23
N ALA A 5 -4.27 21.04 -24.57
CA ALA A 5 -4.16 20.94 -23.12
C ALA A 5 -2.69 21.13 -22.73
N ILE A 6 -2.37 22.25 -22.09
CA ILE A 6 -1.05 22.52 -21.51
C ILE A 6 -1.00 21.75 -20.19
N ILE A 7 -0.31 20.60 -20.18
CA ILE A 7 0.04 19.90 -18.95
C ILE A 7 1.13 20.74 -18.27
N ILE A 8 0.74 21.54 -17.30
CA ILE A 8 1.70 22.22 -16.40
C ILE A 8 2.20 21.13 -15.44
N ALA A 9 3.37 20.58 -15.73
CA ALA A 9 4.09 19.77 -14.77
C ALA A 9 4.45 20.66 -13.57
N LEU A 10 3.73 20.54 -12.47
CA LEU A 10 4.08 21.16 -11.20
C LEU A 10 5.46 20.64 -10.80
N SER A 11 6.50 21.50 -10.90
CA SER A 11 7.84 21.14 -10.46
C SER A 11 7.80 20.82 -8.96
N LYS A 12 8.16 19.58 -8.59
CA LYS A 12 8.31 19.21 -7.18
C LYS A 12 9.29 20.20 -6.52
N LYS A 13 8.82 20.93 -5.51
CA LYS A 13 9.71 21.77 -4.70
C LYS A 13 10.70 20.87 -3.99
N THR A 14 11.98 21.13 -4.13
CA THR A 14 13.06 20.40 -3.48
C THR A 14 13.82 21.30 -2.52
N SER A 15 14.38 20.70 -1.46
CA SER A 15 15.32 21.38 -0.55
C SER A 15 16.62 20.60 -0.51
N THR A 16 17.73 21.28 -0.23
CA THR A 16 19.04 20.62 -0.05
C THR A 16 19.32 20.45 1.43
N ILE A 17 19.64 19.20 1.82
CA ILE A 17 20.05 18.86 3.20
C ILE A 17 21.39 18.13 3.11
N THR A 18 22.31 18.45 4.03
CA THR A 18 23.61 17.80 4.12
C THR A 18 23.66 16.95 5.38
N PHE A 19 24.02 15.68 5.24
CA PHE A 19 24.20 14.74 6.34
C PHE A 19 25.65 14.30 6.45
N ARG A 20 26.08 14.01 7.68
CA ARG A 20 27.26 13.22 7.97
C ARG A 20 26.80 11.84 8.41
N ILE A 21 27.17 10.79 7.66
CA ILE A 21 26.77 9.40 7.93
C ILE A 21 28.01 8.53 8.10
N ASP A 22 27.85 7.40 8.77
CA ASP A 22 28.93 6.41 8.91
C ASP A 22 29.33 5.84 7.56
N GLU A 23 30.63 5.67 7.34
CA GLU A 23 31.21 5.16 6.08
C GLU A 23 30.63 3.78 5.67
N LYS A 24 30.35 2.91 6.65
CA LYS A 24 29.73 1.61 6.37
C LYS A 24 28.34 1.71 5.74
N TYR A 25 27.55 2.70 6.14
CA TYR A 25 26.22 2.95 5.56
C TYR A 25 26.34 3.60 4.20
N GLU A 26 27.25 4.54 4.05
CA GLU A 26 27.51 5.18 2.75
C GLU A 26 27.91 4.16 1.69
N ARG A 27 28.84 3.23 2.01
CA ARG A 27 29.23 2.15 1.08
C ARG A 27 28.05 1.25 0.71
N GLY A 28 27.18 0.90 1.69
CA GLY A 28 25.97 0.10 1.46
C GLY A 28 25.00 0.78 0.50
N LEU A 29 24.72 2.07 0.75
CA LEU A 29 23.81 2.85 -0.08
C LEU A 29 24.35 3.05 -1.51
N ARG A 30 25.65 3.26 -1.69
CA ARG A 30 26.23 3.34 -3.05
C ARG A 30 26.08 2.04 -3.82
N LYS A 31 26.39 0.91 -3.17
CA LYS A 31 26.23 -0.40 -3.79
C LYS A 31 24.79 -0.65 -4.21
N GLU A 32 23.82 -0.36 -3.34
CA GLU A 32 22.40 -0.50 -3.64
C GLU A 32 21.95 0.41 -4.80
N ALA A 33 22.40 1.68 -4.81
CA ALA A 33 22.09 2.61 -5.89
C ALA A 33 22.66 2.11 -7.24
N GLU A 34 23.89 1.57 -7.26
CA GLU A 34 24.50 0.95 -8.44
C GLU A 34 23.70 -0.26 -8.91
N GLU A 35 23.32 -1.17 -8.03
CA GLU A 35 22.51 -2.36 -8.34
C GLU A 35 21.15 -1.97 -8.93
N LYS A 36 20.51 -0.95 -8.39
CA LYS A 36 19.24 -0.39 -8.87
C LYS A 36 19.38 0.54 -10.08
N ARG A 37 20.61 0.86 -10.51
CA ARG A 37 20.91 1.81 -11.60
C ARG A 37 20.27 3.19 -11.40
N ILE A 38 20.29 3.70 -10.19
CA ILE A 38 19.79 5.03 -9.82
C ILE A 38 20.88 5.84 -9.12
N SER A 39 20.68 7.16 -9.01
CA SER A 39 21.60 8.01 -8.25
C SER A 39 21.47 7.78 -6.74
N LEU A 40 22.55 8.00 -5.98
CA LEU A 40 22.50 7.97 -4.52
C LEU A 40 21.47 8.96 -3.96
N ASN A 41 21.31 10.13 -4.60
CA ASN A 41 20.31 11.11 -4.21
C ASN A 41 18.88 10.59 -4.43
N THR A 42 18.63 9.86 -5.52
CA THR A 42 17.35 9.21 -5.79
C THR A 42 17.05 8.15 -4.74
N LEU A 43 18.03 7.29 -4.42
CA LEU A 43 17.89 6.28 -3.37
C LEU A 43 17.61 6.91 -2.01
N ALA A 44 18.34 7.95 -1.63
CA ALA A 44 18.12 8.67 -0.37
C ALA A 44 16.70 9.27 -0.30
N ASN A 45 16.21 9.87 -1.38
CA ASN A 45 14.84 10.39 -1.43
C ASN A 45 13.78 9.29 -1.30
N GLN A 46 14.02 8.10 -1.87
CA GLN A 46 13.12 6.95 -1.68
C GLN A 46 13.08 6.54 -0.21
N ILE A 47 14.25 6.32 0.41
CA ILE A 47 14.36 5.94 1.84
C ILE A 47 13.67 6.96 2.75
N PHE A 48 13.87 8.26 2.51
CA PHE A 48 13.21 9.29 3.31
C PHE A 48 11.70 9.33 3.06
N GLY A 49 11.27 9.12 1.81
CA GLY A 49 9.85 9.02 1.46
C GLY A 49 9.20 7.86 2.20
N ASP A 50 9.76 6.66 2.10
CA ASP A 50 9.26 5.45 2.76
C ASP A 50 9.17 5.66 4.29
N HIS A 51 10.21 6.24 4.88
CA HIS A 51 10.21 6.52 6.32
C HIS A 51 9.12 7.52 6.74
N VAL A 52 8.97 8.62 6.00
CA VAL A 52 8.00 9.68 6.33
C VAL A 52 6.57 9.23 6.03
N GLU A 53 6.38 8.46 4.97
CA GLU A 53 5.05 8.06 4.52
C GLU A 53 4.49 6.86 5.29
N LEU A 54 5.33 5.90 5.67
CA LEU A 54 4.89 4.66 6.31
C LEU A 54 5.69 4.24 7.55
N ASP A 55 7.02 4.06 7.49
CA ASP A 55 7.80 3.36 8.53
C ASP A 55 7.61 3.93 9.94
N GLN A 56 7.55 5.26 10.05
CA GLN A 56 7.31 5.92 11.33
C GLN A 56 5.96 5.54 11.94
N TYR A 57 4.96 5.22 11.09
CA TYR A 57 3.63 4.80 11.53
C TYR A 57 3.59 3.32 11.88
N MET A 58 4.25 2.47 11.09
CA MET A 58 4.34 1.02 11.32
C MET A 58 4.76 0.71 12.77
N LYS A 59 5.80 1.39 13.25
CA LYS A 59 6.28 1.24 14.63
C LYS A 59 5.25 1.67 15.67
N LYS A 60 4.52 2.74 15.42
CA LYS A 60 3.48 3.25 16.34
C LYS A 60 2.28 2.31 16.44
N PHE A 61 1.93 1.64 15.34
CA PHE A 61 0.84 0.67 15.29
C PHE A 61 1.26 -0.75 15.68
N GLY A 62 2.54 -0.96 16.06
CA GLY A 62 3.03 -2.26 16.51
C GLY A 62 3.01 -3.33 15.42
N MET A 63 3.17 -2.93 14.16
CA MET A 63 3.20 -3.86 13.03
C MET A 63 4.44 -4.74 13.07
N VAL A 64 4.31 -5.97 12.60
CA VAL A 64 5.39 -6.95 12.45
C VAL A 64 5.62 -7.23 10.97
N GLU A 65 6.88 -7.44 10.59
CA GLU A 65 7.25 -7.83 9.23
C GLU A 65 7.25 -9.34 9.09
N MET A 66 6.70 -9.83 7.98
CA MET A 66 6.67 -11.24 7.63
C MET A 66 7.05 -11.43 6.17
N SER A 67 7.82 -12.49 5.84
CA SER A 67 8.11 -12.78 4.45
C SER A 67 6.85 -13.21 3.68
N LYS A 68 6.79 -12.90 2.38
CA LYS A 68 5.67 -13.33 1.50
C LYS A 68 5.48 -14.85 1.54
N GLY A 69 6.58 -15.62 1.59
CA GLY A 69 6.52 -17.07 1.69
C GLY A 69 5.86 -17.53 2.99
N SER A 70 6.26 -16.97 4.13
CA SER A 70 5.67 -17.29 5.43
C SER A 70 4.20 -16.92 5.50
N PHE A 71 3.81 -15.77 4.93
CA PHE A 71 2.40 -15.37 4.89
C PHE A 71 1.57 -16.32 4.02
N ARG A 72 2.07 -16.74 2.86
CA ARG A 72 1.42 -17.73 2.01
C ARG A 72 1.25 -19.07 2.71
N GLU A 73 2.27 -19.58 3.42
CA GLU A 73 2.18 -20.82 4.19
C GLU A 73 1.19 -20.70 5.35
N LEU A 74 1.12 -19.54 6.01
CA LEU A 74 0.12 -19.27 7.03
C LEU A 74 -1.30 -19.37 6.45
N LEU A 75 -1.57 -18.73 5.33
CA LEU A 75 -2.87 -18.83 4.66
C LEU A 75 -3.18 -20.26 4.21
N ASN A 76 -2.18 -21.00 3.71
CA ASN A 76 -2.35 -22.39 3.29
C ASN A 76 -2.70 -23.34 4.45
N SER A 77 -2.26 -23.03 5.66
CA SER A 77 -2.56 -23.80 6.86
C SER A 77 -3.99 -23.60 7.39
N LEU A 78 -4.69 -22.57 6.95
CA LEU A 78 -6.03 -22.22 7.39
C LEU A 78 -7.09 -22.72 6.40
N ASP A 79 -8.31 -23.01 6.88
CA ASP A 79 -9.48 -23.15 6.02
C ASP A 79 -10.02 -21.76 5.58
N GLU A 80 -10.83 -21.76 4.53
CA GLU A 80 -11.36 -20.52 3.92
C GLU A 80 -12.17 -19.69 4.92
N LYS A 81 -12.96 -20.34 5.78
CA LYS A 81 -13.79 -19.66 6.79
C LYS A 81 -12.92 -18.90 7.79
N ASN A 82 -11.83 -19.53 8.24
CA ASN A 82 -10.89 -18.89 9.16
C ASN A 82 -10.11 -17.77 8.48
N ILE A 83 -9.74 -17.91 7.20
CA ILE A 83 -9.13 -16.82 6.42
C ILE A 83 -10.07 -15.61 6.34
N ILE A 84 -11.34 -15.83 5.98
CA ILE A 84 -12.34 -14.76 5.85
C ILE A 84 -12.56 -14.06 7.20
N ASN A 85 -12.72 -14.84 8.28
CA ASN A 85 -12.95 -14.29 9.61
C ASN A 85 -11.75 -13.46 10.10
N PHE A 86 -10.54 -13.96 9.89
CA PHE A 86 -9.31 -13.25 10.22
C PHE A 86 -9.18 -11.95 9.42
N ALA A 87 -9.35 -12.02 8.10
CA ALA A 87 -9.28 -10.86 7.21
C ALA A 87 -10.30 -9.77 7.59
N LYS A 88 -11.56 -10.16 7.87
CA LYS A 88 -12.60 -9.23 8.32
C LYS A 88 -12.29 -8.61 9.67
N SER A 89 -11.76 -9.39 10.60
CA SER A 89 -11.40 -8.91 11.94
C SER A 89 -10.35 -7.79 11.88
N ILE A 90 -9.27 -8.00 11.13
CA ILE A 90 -8.20 -7.00 11.02
C ILE A 90 -8.60 -5.84 10.08
N GLY A 91 -9.32 -6.12 8.99
CA GLY A 91 -9.75 -5.10 8.01
C GLY A 91 -10.79 -4.13 8.54
N SER A 92 -11.58 -4.53 9.54
CA SER A 92 -12.65 -3.67 10.08
C SER A 92 -12.17 -2.61 11.08
N LYS A 93 -11.01 -2.76 11.69
CA LYS A 93 -10.55 -1.89 12.77
C LYS A 93 -9.24 -1.18 12.45
N GLU A 94 -8.17 -1.92 12.23
CA GLU A 94 -6.83 -1.38 12.09
C GLU A 94 -6.67 -0.36 10.95
N PRO A 95 -7.21 -0.60 9.72
CA PRO A 95 -7.16 0.38 8.65
C PRO A 95 -7.90 1.68 8.99
N LYS A 96 -9.08 1.59 9.60
CA LYS A 96 -9.86 2.75 10.01
C LYS A 96 -9.10 3.62 11.01
N ASP A 97 -8.52 3.00 12.04
CA ASP A 97 -7.75 3.70 13.06
C ASP A 97 -6.51 4.37 12.43
N PHE A 98 -5.83 3.69 11.50
CA PHE A 98 -4.68 4.23 10.78
C PHE A 98 -5.06 5.42 9.89
N ILE A 99 -6.14 5.30 9.10
CA ILE A 99 -6.61 6.37 8.21
C ILE A 99 -6.96 7.61 9.02
N LEU A 100 -7.73 7.47 10.09
CA LEU A 100 -8.07 8.58 10.99
C LEU A 100 -6.84 9.18 11.67
N PHE A 101 -5.84 8.37 12.02
CA PHE A 101 -4.61 8.87 12.61
C PHE A 101 -3.81 9.72 11.61
N LYS A 102 -3.65 9.25 10.36
CA LYS A 102 -2.80 9.89 9.35
C LYS A 102 -3.49 11.04 8.63
N TRP A 103 -4.71 10.83 8.13
CA TRP A 103 -5.43 11.82 7.30
C TRP A 103 -6.51 12.61 8.05
N LYS A 104 -6.87 12.19 9.27
CA LYS A 104 -7.87 12.84 10.13
C LYS A 104 -9.30 12.82 9.57
N GLU A 105 -9.55 12.07 8.50
CA GLU A 105 -10.86 11.95 7.84
C GLU A 105 -11.03 10.57 7.22
N LEU A 106 -12.30 10.18 7.05
CA LEU A 106 -12.70 9.00 6.29
C LEU A 106 -13.37 9.48 4.99
N SER A 107 -12.58 9.63 3.93
CA SER A 107 -13.05 9.99 2.59
C SER A 107 -12.65 8.91 1.59
N PRO A 108 -13.32 8.78 0.42
CA PRO A 108 -12.88 7.87 -0.64
C PRO A 108 -11.40 8.07 -1.00
N GLN A 109 -10.92 9.32 -0.99
CA GLN A 109 -9.53 9.64 -1.28
C GLN A 109 -8.57 9.12 -0.21
N SER A 110 -8.83 9.39 1.08
CA SER A 110 -7.96 8.92 2.17
C SER A 110 -7.92 7.39 2.28
N ILE A 111 -9.02 6.71 1.93
CA ILE A 111 -9.10 5.25 1.86
C ILE A 111 -8.29 4.73 0.68
N SER A 112 -8.41 5.35 -0.49
CA SER A 112 -7.61 5.04 -1.67
C SER A 112 -6.12 5.19 -1.39
N ASP A 113 -5.72 6.31 -0.80
CA ASP A 113 -4.33 6.59 -0.43
C ASP A 113 -3.79 5.57 0.60
N PHE A 114 -4.62 5.17 1.57
CA PHE A 114 -4.28 4.10 2.51
C PHE A 114 -4.06 2.77 1.80
N ILE A 115 -5.00 2.33 0.97
CA ILE A 115 -4.91 1.04 0.27
C ILE A 115 -3.64 1.02 -0.59
N LYS A 116 -3.41 2.05 -1.41
CA LYS A 116 -2.22 2.16 -2.25
C LYS A 116 -0.95 2.06 -1.41
N MET A 117 -0.81 2.95 -0.43
CA MET A 117 0.34 2.98 0.46
C MET A 117 0.57 1.63 1.15
N TYR A 118 -0.48 1.04 1.72
CA TYR A 118 -0.39 -0.21 2.49
C TYR A 118 0.03 -1.39 1.59
N PHE A 119 -0.53 -1.52 0.40
CA PHE A 119 -0.21 -2.63 -0.49
C PHE A 119 1.17 -2.49 -1.13
N GLU A 120 1.58 -1.28 -1.52
CA GLU A 120 2.90 -1.03 -2.09
C GLU A 120 4.03 -1.28 -1.07
N HIS A 121 3.89 -0.80 0.16
CA HIS A 121 4.94 -0.91 1.18
C HIS A 121 4.92 -2.24 1.95
N CYS A 122 3.74 -2.82 2.23
CA CYS A 122 3.67 -4.10 2.95
C CYS A 122 3.91 -5.32 2.04
N GLY A 123 4.13 -5.10 0.74
CA GLY A 123 4.49 -6.16 -0.20
C GLY A 123 3.38 -7.16 -0.50
N TYR A 124 2.11 -6.81 -0.26
CA TYR A 124 0.98 -7.68 -0.61
C TYR A 124 0.83 -7.88 -2.13
N GLY A 125 1.29 -6.92 -2.93
CA GLY A 125 1.23 -7.01 -4.39
C GLY A 125 1.43 -5.66 -5.06
N MET A 126 1.36 -5.64 -6.38
CA MET A 126 1.28 -4.40 -7.15
C MET A 126 -0.16 -3.88 -7.10
N CYS A 127 -0.30 -2.59 -6.85
CA CYS A 127 -1.60 -1.93 -6.70
C CYS A 127 -1.77 -0.87 -7.78
N ASP A 128 -2.71 -1.08 -8.68
CA ASP A 128 -3.15 -0.10 -9.68
C ASP A 128 -4.44 0.56 -9.22
N MET A 129 -4.53 1.88 -9.41
CA MET A 129 -5.70 2.66 -9.02
C MET A 129 -6.15 3.55 -10.16
N GLU A 130 -7.44 3.51 -10.42
CA GLU A 130 -8.13 4.37 -11.36
C GLU A 130 -9.33 5.02 -10.66
N THR A 131 -9.55 6.30 -10.94
CA THR A 131 -10.75 7.01 -10.48
C THR A 131 -11.45 7.58 -11.70
N ASP A 132 -12.69 7.15 -11.92
CA ASP A 132 -13.56 7.65 -12.99
C ASP A 132 -14.80 8.26 -12.34
N ASP A 133 -15.02 9.57 -12.60
CA ASP A 133 -16.06 10.39 -11.99
C ASP A 133 -16.07 10.34 -10.44
N SER A 134 -16.81 9.42 -9.86
CA SER A 134 -16.94 9.25 -8.41
C SER A 134 -16.66 7.81 -7.94
N VAL A 135 -16.23 6.95 -8.84
CA VAL A 135 -15.95 5.53 -8.55
C VAL A 135 -14.45 5.29 -8.53
N SER A 136 -13.94 4.84 -7.42
CA SER A 136 -12.55 4.37 -7.29
C SER A 136 -12.48 2.89 -7.61
N THR A 137 -11.57 2.51 -8.51
CA THR A 137 -11.24 1.11 -8.82
C THR A 137 -9.82 0.83 -8.37
N VAL A 138 -9.66 -0.17 -7.50
CA VAL A 138 -8.37 -0.65 -7.02
C VAL A 138 -8.16 -2.07 -7.51
N SER A 139 -7.07 -2.33 -8.21
CA SER A 139 -6.67 -3.66 -8.66
C SER A 139 -5.35 -4.06 -8.03
N VAL A 140 -5.35 -5.19 -7.32
CA VAL A 140 -4.17 -5.73 -6.64
C VAL A 140 -3.77 -7.04 -7.31
N HIS A 141 -2.53 -7.11 -7.80
CA HIS A 141 -1.91 -8.31 -8.35
C HIS A 141 -0.92 -8.88 -7.34
N HIS A 142 -1.07 -10.15 -6.97
CA HIS A 142 -0.29 -10.78 -5.89
C HIS A 142 0.16 -12.20 -6.24
N GLU A 143 0.99 -12.80 -5.37
CA GLU A 143 1.60 -14.13 -5.58
C GLU A 143 1.16 -15.16 -4.52
N PHE A 144 0.04 -14.92 -3.84
CA PHE A 144 -0.41 -15.76 -2.70
C PHE A 144 -1.38 -16.87 -3.10
N GLY A 145 -1.76 -16.97 -4.40
CA GLY A 145 -2.72 -17.96 -4.89
C GLY A 145 -4.16 -17.70 -4.41
N ASN A 146 -5.04 -18.65 -4.62
CA ASN A 146 -6.47 -18.50 -4.35
C ASN A 146 -6.79 -18.10 -2.89
N LYS A 147 -6.09 -18.68 -1.90
CA LYS A 147 -6.28 -18.32 -0.48
C LYS A 147 -5.86 -16.89 -0.17
N GLY A 148 -4.84 -16.38 -0.87
CA GLY A 148 -4.47 -14.98 -0.84
C GLY A 148 -5.55 -14.07 -1.40
N SER A 149 -6.17 -14.43 -2.52
CA SER A 149 -7.29 -13.69 -3.08
C SER A 149 -8.51 -13.69 -2.14
N ILE A 150 -8.82 -14.81 -1.49
CA ILE A 150 -9.89 -14.89 -0.48
C ILE A 150 -9.60 -13.94 0.69
N PHE A 151 -8.36 -13.95 1.20
CA PHE A 151 -7.93 -13.05 2.27
C PHE A 151 -8.09 -11.58 1.85
N LEU A 152 -7.50 -11.19 0.72
CA LEU A 152 -7.48 -9.80 0.25
C LEU A 152 -8.89 -9.29 -0.08
N LYS A 153 -9.74 -10.14 -0.68
CA LYS A 153 -11.15 -9.82 -0.90
C LYS A 153 -11.84 -9.47 0.42
N ALA A 154 -11.81 -10.37 1.39
CA ALA A 154 -12.49 -10.16 2.67
C ALA A 154 -11.91 -8.98 3.47
N PHE A 155 -10.60 -8.73 3.35
CA PHE A 155 -9.92 -7.60 3.97
C PHE A 155 -10.36 -6.26 3.35
N LEU A 156 -10.39 -6.16 2.02
CA LEU A 156 -10.82 -4.95 1.31
C LEU A 156 -12.31 -4.66 1.53
N GLU A 157 -13.18 -5.69 1.47
CA GLU A 157 -14.59 -5.55 1.82
C GLU A 157 -14.78 -4.99 3.24
N ALA A 158 -14.02 -5.50 4.20
CA ALA A 158 -14.11 -5.04 5.58
C ALA A 158 -13.62 -3.60 5.76
N ILE A 159 -12.59 -3.16 5.03
CA ILE A 159 -12.14 -1.77 5.02
C ILE A 159 -13.28 -0.86 4.55
N ILE A 160 -13.87 -1.14 3.38
CA ILE A 160 -14.92 -0.30 2.81
C ILE A 160 -16.15 -0.26 3.72
N GLN A 161 -16.58 -1.42 4.24
CA GLN A 161 -17.72 -1.49 5.14
C GLN A 161 -17.48 -0.68 6.43
N SER A 162 -16.28 -0.75 7.02
CA SER A 162 -16.00 -0.07 8.29
C SER A 162 -15.74 1.43 8.15
N THR A 163 -15.32 1.88 6.96
CA THR A 163 -14.91 3.27 6.73
C THR A 163 -15.99 4.10 6.02
N LEU A 164 -16.67 3.54 5.03
CA LEU A 164 -17.70 4.23 4.23
C LEU A 164 -19.13 3.77 4.55
N GLU A 165 -19.29 2.72 5.37
CA GLU A 165 -20.60 2.10 5.67
C GLU A 165 -21.34 1.64 4.41
N LYS A 166 -20.57 1.22 3.38
CA LYS A 166 -21.04 0.75 2.08
C LYS A 166 -20.50 -0.65 1.78
N GLU A 167 -21.16 -1.35 0.88
CA GLU A 167 -20.63 -2.57 0.29
C GLU A 167 -19.73 -2.19 -0.89
N GLY A 168 -18.53 -2.79 -0.95
CA GLY A 168 -17.64 -2.71 -2.09
C GLY A 168 -17.93 -3.85 -3.07
N ASP A 169 -17.93 -3.58 -4.38
CA ASP A 169 -17.95 -4.64 -5.40
C ASP A 169 -16.53 -5.21 -5.55
N VAL A 170 -16.30 -6.41 -4.99
CA VAL A 170 -14.98 -7.06 -5.02
C VAL A 170 -15.02 -8.32 -5.87
N LYS A 171 -14.26 -8.31 -6.95
CA LYS A 171 -14.01 -9.46 -7.83
C LYS A 171 -12.62 -10.01 -7.59
N MET A 172 -12.45 -11.33 -7.72
CA MET A 172 -11.15 -11.96 -7.57
C MET A 172 -10.90 -13.03 -8.62
N THR A 173 -9.63 -13.24 -8.93
CA THR A 173 -9.09 -14.42 -9.62
C THR A 173 -8.11 -15.12 -8.66
N GLU A 174 -7.35 -16.10 -9.15
CA GLU A 174 -6.35 -16.79 -8.33
C GLU A 174 -5.27 -15.86 -7.74
N ASN A 175 -4.85 -14.84 -8.50
CA ASN A 175 -3.74 -13.96 -8.15
C ASN A 175 -4.06 -12.47 -8.33
N SER A 176 -5.34 -12.12 -8.35
CA SER A 176 -5.74 -10.71 -8.40
C SER A 176 -7.07 -10.46 -7.68
N VAL A 177 -7.20 -9.28 -7.13
CA VAL A 177 -8.43 -8.78 -6.51
C VAL A 177 -8.69 -7.38 -7.02
N THR A 178 -9.92 -7.11 -7.49
CA THR A 178 -10.36 -5.79 -7.95
C THR A 178 -11.53 -5.34 -7.10
N LEU A 179 -11.39 -4.19 -6.46
CA LEU A 179 -12.40 -3.52 -5.64
C LEU A 179 -12.90 -2.27 -6.36
N LYS A 180 -14.23 -2.07 -6.37
CA LYS A 180 -14.87 -0.81 -6.79
C LYS A 180 -15.71 -0.25 -5.63
N PHE A 181 -15.58 1.04 -5.37
CA PHE A 181 -16.31 1.73 -4.29
C PHE A 181 -16.51 3.23 -4.55
#